data_d08e5cf6c0c923f9478d12e5ac8e788a
#
_entry.id   d08e5cf6c0c923f9478d12e5ac8e788a
#
_cell.length_a   1.000
_cell.length_b   1.000
_cell.length_c   1.000
_cell.angle_alpha   90.00
_cell.angle_beta   90.00
_cell.angle_gamma   90.00
#
_symmetry.space_group_name_H-M   'P 1'
#
loop_
_entity.id
_entity.type
_entity.pdbx_description
1 polymer ?
#
loop_
_entity_poly.entity_id
_entity_poly.type
_entity_poly.pdbx_seq_one_letter_code
_entity_poly.pdbx_strand_id
1 'polypeptide(L)'
;GRAASAHTGAVANDDAAIDAFCASCGIVRVESLRRLLLAAKAFGRFPQGLGKRALILSNSGGPGVLCADRASLEGLDLGTLPTAMAEVLRQQLPPEASVANPIDLLADAREDRFGLAFEAAMNHAAQAYDMVMMIHVVPFMVDAAPVIARLADLAATSRLPLLHSMMGTLPSKADWFATMERAGVPMFNDVEEMAEAAGLLASYPALRESLHTAAPTPVTFRDRRRA
;
A
#
# COMPACT_ATOMS: atom_id res chain seq x y z
N GLY A 1 -13.70 25.93 4.73
CA GLY A 1 -14.45 26.89 3.91
C GLY A 1 -14.19 28.34 4.28
N ARG A 2 -14.53 28.81 5.50
CA ARG A 2 -14.43 30.25 5.90
C ARG A 2 -12.99 30.79 5.91
N ALA A 3 -12.01 29.97 6.29
CA ALA A 3 -10.60 30.40 6.28
C ALA A 3 -10.08 30.61 4.85
N ALA A 4 -10.48 29.78 3.91
CA ALA A 4 -10.12 29.90 2.50
C ALA A 4 -10.72 31.14 1.86
N SER A 5 -11.99 31.47 2.13
CA SER A 5 -12.62 32.70 1.63
C SER A 5 -11.94 33.94 2.15
N ALA A 6 -11.54 33.99 3.42
CA ALA A 6 -10.86 35.12 4.02
C ALA A 6 -9.44 35.34 3.46
N HIS A 7 -8.77 34.27 3.01
CA HIS A 7 -7.37 34.36 2.57
C HIS A 7 -7.22 34.58 1.06
N THR A 8 -8.12 34.03 0.24
CA THR A 8 -7.98 34.05 -1.23
C THR A 8 -9.08 34.79 -1.94
N GLY A 9 -10.10 35.29 -1.23
CA GLY A 9 -11.33 35.85 -1.85
C GLY A 9 -12.17 34.83 -2.63
N ALA A 10 -11.77 33.55 -2.59
CA ALA A 10 -12.49 32.49 -3.24
C ALA A 10 -13.78 32.15 -2.50
N VAL A 11 -14.83 31.85 -3.23
CA VAL A 11 -16.07 31.31 -2.66
C VAL A 11 -15.79 29.97 -2.06
N ALA A 12 -16.17 29.76 -0.80
CA ALA A 12 -16.07 28.45 -0.17
C ALA A 12 -17.00 27.47 -0.91
N ASN A 13 -16.42 26.51 -1.60
CA ASN A 13 -17.16 25.47 -2.29
C ASN A 13 -17.75 24.48 -1.26
N ASP A 14 -18.92 23.94 -1.60
CA ASP A 14 -19.49 22.81 -0.86
C ASP A 14 -18.60 21.56 -1.05
N ASP A 15 -18.16 20.98 0.07
CA ASP A 15 -17.33 19.77 0.05
C ASP A 15 -18.01 18.61 -0.68
N ALA A 16 -19.33 18.45 -0.53
CA ALA A 16 -20.11 17.44 -1.24
C ALA A 16 -20.08 17.66 -2.76
N ALA A 17 -20.11 18.91 -3.23
CA ALA A 17 -19.99 19.22 -4.65
C ALA A 17 -18.59 18.90 -5.19
N ILE A 18 -17.55 19.14 -4.39
CA ILE A 18 -16.16 18.79 -4.77
C ILE A 18 -16.00 17.26 -4.81
N ASP A 19 -16.55 16.53 -3.83
CA ASP A 19 -16.53 15.07 -3.82
C ASP A 19 -17.21 14.48 -5.06
N ALA A 20 -18.40 14.98 -5.39
CA ALA A 20 -19.14 14.55 -6.56
C ALA A 20 -18.38 14.86 -7.87
N PHE A 21 -17.76 16.03 -7.95
CA PHE A 21 -16.93 16.41 -9.10
C PHE A 21 -15.71 15.50 -9.23
N CYS A 22 -14.95 15.29 -8.15
CA CYS A 22 -13.80 14.40 -8.16
C CYS A 22 -14.19 12.99 -8.58
N ALA A 23 -15.25 12.44 -8.00
CA ALA A 23 -15.76 11.12 -8.34
C ALA A 23 -16.16 11.04 -9.83
N SER A 24 -16.86 12.05 -10.36
CA SER A 24 -17.29 12.08 -11.76
C SER A 24 -16.14 12.20 -12.76
N CYS A 25 -14.97 12.66 -12.31
CA CYS A 25 -13.76 12.81 -13.12
C CYS A 25 -12.73 11.70 -12.88
N GLY A 26 -12.99 10.72 -11.99
CA GLY A 26 -12.02 9.70 -11.62
C GLY A 26 -10.84 10.20 -10.82
N ILE A 27 -11.04 11.30 -10.08
CA ILE A 27 -10.01 11.91 -9.25
C ILE A 27 -10.13 11.37 -7.84
N VAL A 28 -9.04 10.77 -7.33
CA VAL A 28 -8.95 10.37 -5.92
C VAL A 28 -8.77 11.62 -5.07
N ARG A 29 -9.80 11.98 -4.31
CA ARG A 29 -9.72 13.08 -3.34
C ARG A 29 -9.09 12.59 -2.04
N VAL A 30 -8.17 13.38 -1.51
CA VAL A 30 -7.49 13.10 -0.23
C VAL A 30 -7.65 14.29 0.73
N GLU A 31 -7.69 14.02 2.02
CA GLU A 31 -8.08 14.99 3.05
C GLU A 31 -6.90 15.78 3.62
N SER A 32 -5.66 15.37 3.32
CA SER A 32 -4.47 16.00 3.89
C SER A 32 -3.30 15.99 2.93
N LEU A 33 -2.35 16.92 3.13
CA LEU A 33 -1.10 16.95 2.38
C LEU A 33 -0.31 15.64 2.56
N ARG A 34 -0.33 15.05 3.76
CA ARG A 34 0.31 13.75 4.02
C ARG A 34 -0.27 12.66 3.11
N ARG A 35 -1.61 12.53 3.06
CA ARG A 35 -2.27 11.55 2.17
C ARG A 35 -2.03 11.85 0.69
N LEU A 36 -1.89 13.12 0.29
CA LEU A 36 -1.53 13.50 -1.07
C LEU A 36 -0.13 12.98 -1.45
N LEU A 37 0.84 13.13 -0.56
CA LEU A 37 2.20 12.62 -0.79
C LEU A 37 2.25 11.09 -0.84
N LEU A 38 1.48 10.41 0.03
CA LEU A 38 1.33 8.95 -0.01
C LEU A 38 0.69 8.49 -1.32
N ALA A 39 -0.39 9.17 -1.76
CA ALA A 39 -1.04 8.89 -3.04
C ALA A 39 -0.06 9.09 -4.20
N ALA A 40 0.68 10.20 -4.25
CA ALA A 40 1.66 10.47 -5.29
C ALA A 40 2.74 9.39 -5.37
N LYS A 41 3.27 8.95 -4.22
CA LYS A 41 4.24 7.84 -4.14
C LYS A 41 3.65 6.54 -4.66
N ALA A 42 2.46 6.16 -4.19
CA ALA A 42 1.82 4.89 -4.51
C ALA A 42 1.39 4.82 -5.99
N PHE A 43 0.68 5.83 -6.48
CA PHE A 43 0.23 5.90 -7.87
C PHE A 43 1.36 6.16 -8.87
N GLY A 44 2.45 6.78 -8.43
CA GLY A 44 3.67 6.90 -9.25
C GLY A 44 4.23 5.53 -9.65
N ARG A 45 4.04 4.51 -8.81
CA ARG A 45 4.44 3.12 -9.11
C ARG A 45 3.30 2.29 -9.71
N PHE A 46 2.08 2.43 -9.18
CA PHE A 46 0.91 1.65 -9.57
C PHE A 46 -0.22 2.55 -10.11
N PRO A 47 -0.05 3.15 -11.30
CA PRO A 47 -0.97 4.18 -11.81
C PRO A 47 -2.39 3.67 -12.10
N GLN A 48 -2.57 2.34 -12.20
CA GLN A 48 -3.88 1.74 -12.40
C GLN A 48 -4.59 1.34 -11.10
N GLY A 49 -3.95 1.62 -9.94
CA GLY A 49 -4.36 1.05 -8.66
C GLY A 49 -4.02 -0.43 -8.54
N LEU A 50 -4.47 -1.03 -7.45
CA LEU A 50 -4.33 -2.46 -7.17
C LEU A 50 -5.68 -3.02 -6.70
N GLY A 51 -5.82 -4.36 -6.65
CA GLY A 51 -6.96 -4.99 -5.98
C GLY A 51 -6.84 -4.87 -4.46
N LYS A 52 -7.87 -5.26 -3.73
CA LYS A 52 -7.98 -5.05 -2.27
C LYS A 52 -7.45 -6.20 -1.41
N ARG A 53 -7.08 -7.34 -2.01
CA ARG A 53 -6.62 -8.52 -1.27
C ARG A 53 -5.15 -8.37 -0.92
N ALA A 54 -4.86 -8.17 0.36
CA ALA A 54 -3.50 -7.89 0.84
C ALA A 54 -2.96 -9.02 1.73
N LEU A 55 -1.69 -9.37 1.51
CA LEU A 55 -0.91 -10.26 2.36
C LEU A 55 0.10 -9.43 3.15
N ILE A 56 0.13 -9.60 4.46
CA ILE A 56 1.10 -8.92 5.34
C ILE A 56 2.18 -9.92 5.75
N LEU A 57 3.45 -9.56 5.50
CA LEU A 57 4.64 -10.27 5.94
C LEU A 57 5.41 -9.36 6.89
N SER A 58 5.70 -9.82 8.10
CA SER A 58 6.37 -9.01 9.13
C SER A 58 7.42 -9.83 9.87
N ASN A 59 8.51 -9.20 10.31
CA ASN A 59 9.42 -9.78 11.29
C ASN A 59 9.10 -9.31 12.73
N SER A 60 7.92 -8.73 12.95
CA SER A 60 7.51 -8.24 14.27
C SER A 60 5.99 -8.28 14.40
N GLY A 61 5.50 -8.99 15.41
CA GLY A 61 4.07 -9.19 15.63
C GLY A 61 3.29 -7.90 15.88
N GLY A 62 3.81 -6.98 16.71
CA GLY A 62 3.15 -5.70 17.02
C GLY A 62 2.86 -4.84 15.78
N PRO A 63 3.88 -4.46 15.00
CA PRO A 63 3.68 -3.77 13.73
C PRO A 63 2.81 -4.52 12.72
N GLY A 64 2.86 -5.86 12.71
CA GLY A 64 1.98 -6.69 11.89
C GLY A 64 0.50 -6.48 12.23
N VAL A 65 0.16 -6.48 13.52
CA VAL A 65 -1.21 -6.23 14.01
C VAL A 65 -1.65 -4.79 13.69
N LEU A 66 -0.82 -3.79 13.98
CA LEU A 66 -1.14 -2.38 13.67
C LEU A 66 -1.40 -2.17 12.16
N CYS A 67 -0.59 -2.81 11.32
CA CYS A 67 -0.80 -2.80 9.87
C CYS A 67 -2.13 -3.44 9.48
N ALA A 68 -2.47 -4.59 10.06
CA ALA A 68 -3.71 -5.30 9.78
C ALA A 68 -4.95 -4.49 10.20
N ASP A 69 -4.92 -3.86 11.37
CA ASP A 69 -5.98 -3.00 11.85
C ASP A 69 -6.17 -1.80 10.91
N ARG A 70 -5.07 -1.13 10.55
CA ARG A 70 -5.14 -0.01 9.62
C ARG A 70 -5.61 -0.44 8.22
N ALA A 71 -5.09 -1.53 7.69
CA ALA A 71 -5.48 -2.09 6.40
C ALA A 71 -6.99 -2.39 6.34
N SER A 72 -7.54 -2.96 7.42
CA SER A 72 -8.97 -3.22 7.53
C SER A 72 -9.81 -1.92 7.52
N LEU A 73 -9.35 -0.87 8.21
CA LEU A 73 -9.99 0.46 8.18
C LEU A 73 -9.94 1.10 6.79
N GLU A 74 -8.91 0.86 6.03
CA GLU A 74 -8.77 1.32 4.63
C GLU A 74 -9.53 0.43 3.62
N GLY A 75 -10.25 -0.60 4.09
CA GLY A 75 -11.08 -1.48 3.26
C GLY A 75 -10.33 -2.58 2.51
N LEU A 76 -9.11 -2.91 2.95
CA LEU A 76 -8.36 -4.04 2.43
C LEU A 76 -8.89 -5.36 2.99
N ASP A 77 -8.78 -6.41 2.20
CA ASP A 77 -9.16 -7.78 2.54
C ASP A 77 -7.91 -8.59 2.90
N LEU A 78 -7.84 -9.03 4.15
CA LEU A 78 -6.74 -9.83 4.70
C LEU A 78 -7.12 -11.32 4.76
N GLY A 79 -7.60 -11.87 3.66
CA GLY A 79 -8.03 -13.27 3.57
C GLY A 79 -7.04 -14.29 4.12
N THR A 80 -7.50 -15.52 4.32
CA THR A 80 -6.66 -16.63 4.81
C THR A 80 -5.64 -17.08 3.76
N LEU A 81 -4.50 -17.61 4.22
CA LEU A 81 -3.47 -18.12 3.33
C LEU A 81 -3.96 -19.32 2.51
N PRO A 82 -3.59 -19.42 1.21
CA PRO A 82 -3.74 -20.64 0.46
C PRO A 82 -3.04 -21.81 1.15
N THR A 83 -3.67 -22.98 1.18
CA THR A 83 -3.15 -24.17 1.87
C THR A 83 -1.72 -24.51 1.44
N ALA A 84 -1.43 -24.48 0.14
CA ALA A 84 -0.10 -24.77 -0.39
C ALA A 84 0.97 -23.81 0.13
N MET A 85 0.67 -22.50 0.23
CA MET A 85 1.58 -21.54 0.82
C MET A 85 1.81 -21.81 2.31
N ALA A 86 0.72 -22.03 3.05
CA ALA A 86 0.79 -22.30 4.48
C ALA A 86 1.60 -23.57 4.80
N GLU A 87 1.50 -24.62 3.99
CA GLU A 87 2.26 -25.86 4.13
C GLU A 87 3.76 -25.63 3.90
N VAL A 88 4.12 -24.92 2.82
CA VAL A 88 5.53 -24.57 2.54
C VAL A 88 6.13 -23.77 3.69
N LEU A 89 5.41 -22.76 4.17
CA LEU A 89 5.89 -21.90 5.27
C LEU A 89 6.06 -22.68 6.58
N ARG A 90 5.10 -23.54 6.95
CA ARG A 90 5.22 -24.37 8.18
C ARG A 90 6.39 -25.35 8.15
N GLN A 91 6.79 -25.81 6.97
CA GLN A 91 7.93 -26.73 6.82
C GLN A 91 9.28 -26.04 6.92
N GLN A 92 9.34 -24.74 6.59
CA GLN A 92 10.61 -24.04 6.43
C GLN A 92 10.83 -22.91 7.45
N LEU A 93 9.77 -22.40 8.06
CA LEU A 93 9.87 -21.41 9.13
C LEU A 93 10.03 -22.10 10.50
N PRO A 94 10.64 -21.41 11.49
CA PRO A 94 10.64 -21.86 12.86
C PRO A 94 9.22 -22.13 13.38
N PRO A 95 9.03 -23.10 14.30
CA PRO A 95 7.69 -23.45 14.81
C PRO A 95 7.00 -22.33 15.57
N GLU A 96 7.75 -21.34 16.06
CA GLU A 96 7.24 -20.14 16.73
C GLU A 96 6.69 -19.10 15.75
N ALA A 97 7.01 -19.20 14.47
CA ALA A 97 6.51 -18.28 13.45
C ALA A 97 4.99 -18.43 13.26
N SER A 98 4.29 -17.32 13.12
CA SER A 98 2.86 -17.34 12.79
C SER A 98 2.67 -17.51 11.29
N VAL A 99 1.98 -18.58 10.89
CA VAL A 99 1.60 -18.84 9.50
C VAL A 99 0.11 -18.56 9.35
N ALA A 100 -0.24 -17.29 9.56
CA ALA A 100 -1.56 -16.70 9.31
C ALA A 100 -1.35 -15.34 8.64
N ASN A 101 -2.37 -14.69 8.16
CA ASN A 101 -2.25 -13.32 7.66
C ASN A 101 -2.66 -12.33 8.78
N PRO A 102 -1.73 -11.54 9.36
CA PRO A 102 -0.30 -11.37 9.06
C PRO A 102 0.57 -12.60 9.37
N ILE A 103 1.58 -12.84 8.50
CA ILE A 103 2.65 -13.81 8.77
C ILE A 103 3.72 -13.15 9.63
N ASP A 104 4.09 -13.77 10.77
CA ASP A 104 5.19 -13.32 11.60
C ASP A 104 6.43 -14.20 11.39
N LEU A 105 7.46 -13.60 10.79
CA LEU A 105 8.74 -14.22 10.46
C LEU A 105 9.71 -14.26 11.64
N LEU A 106 9.34 -13.70 12.79
CA LEU A 106 10.13 -13.49 14.00
C LEU A 106 11.23 -12.41 13.86
N ALA A 107 11.62 -11.81 14.98
CA ALA A 107 12.52 -10.65 15.02
C ALA A 107 13.96 -10.94 14.53
N ASP A 108 14.39 -12.19 14.54
CA ASP A 108 15.69 -12.65 14.06
C ASP A 108 15.70 -13.02 12.56
N ALA A 109 14.58 -12.78 11.83
CA ALA A 109 14.51 -13.04 10.40
C ALA A 109 15.57 -12.27 9.61
N ARG A 110 16.24 -12.96 8.69
CA ARG A 110 17.24 -12.45 7.77
C ARG A 110 16.75 -12.60 6.33
N GLU A 111 17.62 -12.29 5.38
CA GLU A 111 17.37 -12.33 3.94
C GLU A 111 16.79 -13.65 3.44
N ASP A 112 17.22 -14.77 4.04
CA ASP A 112 16.71 -16.10 3.74
C ASP A 112 15.22 -16.25 4.07
N ARG A 113 14.81 -15.83 5.27
CA ARG A 113 13.42 -15.94 5.74
C ARG A 113 12.49 -14.95 5.07
N PHE A 114 12.93 -13.70 4.88
CA PHE A 114 12.20 -12.69 4.09
C PHE A 114 12.04 -13.12 2.64
N GLY A 115 13.12 -13.63 2.03
CA GLY A 115 13.11 -14.14 0.67
C GLY A 115 12.17 -15.32 0.51
N LEU A 116 12.29 -16.33 1.38
CA LEU A 116 11.42 -17.51 1.41
C LEU A 116 9.92 -17.13 1.46
N ALA A 117 9.53 -16.23 2.37
CA ALA A 117 8.15 -15.87 2.54
C ALA A 117 7.59 -15.12 1.31
N PHE A 118 8.38 -14.24 0.71
CA PHE A 118 7.97 -13.53 -0.50
C PHE A 118 7.95 -14.47 -1.72
N GLU A 119 8.90 -15.37 -1.88
CA GLU A 119 8.88 -16.41 -2.93
C GLU A 119 7.68 -17.35 -2.78
N ALA A 120 7.35 -17.76 -1.54
CA ALA A 120 6.15 -18.55 -1.28
C ALA A 120 4.86 -17.79 -1.71
N ALA A 121 4.80 -16.48 -1.46
CA ALA A 121 3.69 -15.64 -1.91
C ALA A 121 3.63 -15.57 -3.45
N MET A 122 4.76 -15.35 -4.12
CA MET A 122 4.83 -15.29 -5.58
C MET A 122 4.38 -16.60 -6.24
N ASN A 123 4.77 -17.75 -5.66
CA ASN A 123 4.53 -19.06 -6.26
C ASN A 123 3.17 -19.65 -5.92
N HIS A 124 2.62 -19.37 -4.75
CA HIS A 124 1.43 -20.05 -4.24
C HIS A 124 0.25 -19.14 -3.91
N ALA A 125 0.46 -17.82 -3.89
CA ALA A 125 -0.57 -16.86 -3.47
C ALA A 125 -0.83 -15.74 -4.49
N ALA A 126 -0.17 -15.70 -5.62
CA ALA A 126 -0.30 -14.63 -6.62
C ALA A 126 -1.72 -14.49 -7.22
N GLN A 127 -2.57 -15.51 -7.10
CA GLN A 127 -3.98 -15.43 -7.51
C GLN A 127 -4.92 -15.12 -6.32
N ALA A 128 -4.46 -15.34 -5.09
CA ALA A 128 -5.23 -15.08 -3.87
C ALA A 128 -5.09 -13.63 -3.39
N TYR A 129 -3.96 -12.99 -3.67
CA TYR A 129 -3.66 -11.64 -3.22
C TYR A 129 -3.29 -10.73 -4.40
N ASP A 130 -3.60 -9.45 -4.24
CA ASP A 130 -3.33 -8.41 -5.22
C ASP A 130 -2.07 -7.61 -4.87
N MET A 131 -1.59 -7.73 -3.62
CA MET A 131 -0.38 -7.09 -3.12
C MET A 131 0.20 -7.79 -1.91
N VAL A 132 1.50 -7.59 -1.68
CA VAL A 132 2.20 -7.92 -0.44
C VAL A 132 2.61 -6.64 0.26
N MET A 133 2.34 -6.56 1.55
CA MET A 133 2.74 -5.49 2.46
C MET A 133 3.83 -6.04 3.37
N MET A 134 5.08 -5.72 3.07
CA MET A 134 6.26 -6.17 3.82
C MET A 134 6.58 -5.21 4.95
N ILE A 135 6.76 -5.71 6.15
CA ILE A 135 7.14 -4.94 7.33
C ILE A 135 8.51 -5.43 7.81
N HIS A 136 9.48 -4.53 7.80
CA HIS A 136 10.82 -4.79 8.29
C HIS A 136 11.15 -3.86 9.45
N VAL A 137 11.06 -4.38 10.66
CA VAL A 137 11.61 -3.72 11.84
C VAL A 137 13.07 -4.11 11.94
N VAL A 138 13.97 -3.16 11.72
CA VAL A 138 15.41 -3.44 11.72
C VAL A 138 15.91 -3.44 13.16
N PRO A 139 16.40 -4.59 13.69
CA PRO A 139 16.95 -4.64 15.03
C PRO A 139 18.21 -3.77 15.16
N PHE A 140 18.45 -3.27 16.37
CA PHE A 140 19.63 -2.45 16.63
C PHE A 140 20.92 -3.23 16.29
N MET A 141 21.86 -2.56 15.62
CA MET A 141 23.15 -3.10 15.15
C MET A 141 23.03 -4.25 14.12
N VAL A 142 21.89 -4.41 13.47
CA VAL A 142 21.73 -5.37 12.37
C VAL A 142 21.83 -4.63 11.04
N ASP A 143 22.66 -5.13 10.13
CA ASP A 143 22.70 -4.66 8.74
C ASP A 143 21.49 -5.24 7.98
N ALA A 144 20.66 -4.34 7.45
CA ALA A 144 19.50 -4.71 6.64
C ALA A 144 19.84 -4.83 5.14
N ALA A 145 21.05 -4.48 4.72
CA ALA A 145 21.42 -4.49 3.31
C ALA A 145 21.19 -5.85 2.61
N PRO A 146 21.51 -7.01 3.23
CA PRO A 146 21.23 -8.31 2.60
C PRO A 146 19.73 -8.56 2.37
N VAL A 147 18.87 -8.18 3.33
CA VAL A 147 17.41 -8.29 3.19
C VAL A 147 16.92 -7.40 2.05
N ILE A 148 17.41 -6.17 2.00
CA ILE A 148 17.03 -5.20 0.96
C ILE A 148 17.46 -5.68 -0.43
N ALA A 149 18.69 -6.17 -0.57
CA ALA A 149 19.18 -6.71 -1.84
C ALA A 149 18.32 -7.90 -2.31
N ARG A 150 18.04 -8.85 -1.40
CA ARG A 150 17.22 -10.02 -1.71
C ARG A 150 15.80 -9.65 -2.15
N LEU A 151 15.15 -8.75 -1.42
CA LEU A 151 13.80 -8.31 -1.74
C LEU A 151 13.74 -7.49 -3.03
N ALA A 152 14.75 -6.66 -3.30
CA ALA A 152 14.85 -5.91 -4.55
C ALA A 152 14.98 -6.83 -5.77
N ASP A 153 15.83 -7.87 -5.69
CA ASP A 153 16.00 -8.86 -6.75
C ASP A 153 14.70 -9.63 -7.03
N LEU A 154 14.01 -10.05 -5.99
CA LEU A 154 12.74 -10.75 -6.12
C LEU A 154 11.64 -9.84 -6.68
N ALA A 155 11.55 -8.61 -6.20
CA ALA A 155 10.55 -7.64 -6.66
C ALA A 155 10.73 -7.28 -8.14
N ALA A 156 11.96 -7.23 -8.65
CA ALA A 156 12.25 -6.95 -10.05
C ALA A 156 11.64 -7.98 -11.02
N THR A 157 11.42 -9.20 -10.56
CA THR A 157 10.84 -10.30 -11.37
C THR A 157 9.41 -10.66 -10.98
N SER A 158 8.92 -10.14 -9.84
CA SER A 158 7.61 -10.43 -9.31
C SER A 158 6.49 -9.78 -10.12
N ARG A 159 5.43 -10.55 -10.36
CA ARG A 159 4.14 -10.01 -10.84
C ARG A 159 3.23 -9.60 -9.68
N LEU A 160 3.51 -10.06 -8.47
CA LEU A 160 2.78 -9.70 -7.27
C LEU A 160 3.37 -8.40 -6.72
N PRO A 161 2.63 -7.29 -6.69
CA PRO A 161 3.10 -6.01 -6.19
C PRO A 161 3.60 -6.09 -4.75
N LEU A 162 4.74 -5.46 -4.48
CA LEU A 162 5.32 -5.34 -3.14
C LEU A 162 5.29 -3.88 -2.70
N LEU A 163 4.74 -3.62 -1.51
CA LEU A 163 4.88 -2.39 -0.74
C LEU A 163 5.72 -2.71 0.49
N HIS A 164 6.64 -1.82 0.88
CA HIS A 164 7.57 -2.12 1.98
C HIS A 164 7.63 -0.99 3.00
N SER A 165 7.37 -1.31 4.26
CA SER A 165 7.58 -0.42 5.40
C SER A 165 8.84 -0.83 6.16
N MET A 166 9.78 0.10 6.32
CA MET A 166 10.99 -0.10 7.11
C MET A 166 10.99 0.83 8.32
N MET A 167 10.86 0.23 9.50
CA MET A 167 10.82 0.95 10.76
C MET A 167 12.20 1.02 11.42
N GLY A 168 12.50 2.15 12.02
CA GLY A 168 13.76 2.43 12.70
C GLY A 168 14.46 3.66 12.16
N THR A 169 15.35 4.23 12.98
CA THR A 169 16.21 5.36 12.60
C THR A 169 17.63 4.82 12.39
N LEU A 170 18.03 4.66 11.14
CA LEU A 170 19.26 4.00 10.76
C LEU A 170 20.02 4.85 9.75
N PRO A 171 21.35 4.96 9.85
CA PRO A 171 22.16 5.80 8.96
C PRO A 171 21.99 5.49 7.48
N SER A 172 21.94 4.19 7.13
CA SER A 172 21.81 3.72 5.74
C SER A 172 20.39 3.64 5.21
N LYS A 173 19.39 4.10 5.97
CA LYS A 173 17.96 3.96 5.59
C LYS A 173 17.65 4.60 4.24
N ALA A 174 18.24 5.78 3.96
CA ALA A 174 18.02 6.47 2.69
C ALA A 174 18.52 5.66 1.48
N ASP A 175 19.68 4.99 1.61
CA ASP A 175 20.25 4.17 0.54
C ASP A 175 19.42 2.91 0.31
N TRP A 176 18.91 2.30 1.39
CA TRP A 176 18.01 1.14 1.31
C TRP A 176 16.68 1.50 0.65
N PHE A 177 16.09 2.65 1.00
CA PHE A 177 14.90 3.17 0.35
C PHE A 177 15.14 3.37 -1.14
N ALA A 178 16.22 4.06 -1.52
CA ALA A 178 16.57 4.29 -2.91
C ALA A 178 16.79 2.96 -3.68
N THR A 179 17.33 1.93 -3.05
CA THR A 179 17.52 0.61 -3.66
C THR A 179 16.19 -0.06 -3.96
N MET A 180 15.29 -0.11 -2.99
CA MET A 180 13.95 -0.68 -3.16
C MET A 180 13.11 0.12 -4.17
N GLU A 181 13.15 1.45 -4.12
CA GLU A 181 12.40 2.30 -5.05
C GLU A 181 12.90 2.13 -6.50
N ARG A 182 14.21 1.94 -6.72
CA ARG A 182 14.75 1.56 -8.05
C ARG A 182 14.26 0.19 -8.53
N ALA A 183 14.07 -0.75 -7.62
CA ALA A 183 13.45 -2.06 -7.92
C ALA A 183 11.92 -1.96 -8.11
N GLY A 184 11.36 -0.76 -7.97
CA GLY A 184 9.94 -0.51 -8.15
C GLY A 184 9.07 -0.79 -6.93
N VAL A 185 9.64 -0.83 -5.74
CA VAL A 185 8.93 -1.03 -4.48
C VAL A 185 8.80 0.31 -3.76
N PRO A 186 7.58 0.84 -3.58
CA PRO A 186 7.39 2.04 -2.79
C PRO A 186 7.69 1.76 -1.31
N MET A 187 8.50 2.66 -0.72
CA MET A 187 8.99 2.53 0.65
C MET A 187 8.26 3.48 1.61
N PHE A 188 7.95 3.00 2.81
CA PHE A 188 7.24 3.75 3.85
C PHE A 188 8.02 3.73 5.17
N ASN A 189 7.85 4.78 5.98
CA ASN A 189 8.54 4.89 7.27
C ASN A 189 7.83 4.14 8.39
N ASP A 190 6.53 3.93 8.25
CA ASP A 190 5.71 3.19 9.20
C ASP A 190 4.63 2.36 8.48
N VAL A 191 3.98 1.49 9.23
CA VAL A 191 3.00 0.53 8.72
C VAL A 191 1.66 1.17 8.39
N GLU A 192 1.31 2.25 9.08
CA GLU A 192 0.05 2.95 8.85
C GLU A 192 0.09 3.72 7.53
N GLU A 193 1.22 4.40 7.23
CA GLU A 193 1.44 5.03 5.92
C GLU A 193 1.36 4.02 4.78
N MET A 194 1.95 2.85 4.94
CA MET A 194 1.89 1.78 3.94
C MET A 194 0.46 1.30 3.74
N ALA A 195 -0.28 1.05 4.82
CA ALA A 195 -1.67 0.60 4.74
C ALA A 195 -2.60 1.66 4.14
N GLU A 196 -2.43 2.94 4.49
CA GLU A 196 -3.17 4.05 3.86
C GLU A 196 -2.90 4.14 2.36
N ALA A 197 -1.64 4.05 1.95
CA ALA A 197 -1.27 4.06 0.54
C ALA A 197 -1.86 2.86 -0.22
N ALA A 198 -1.84 1.67 0.39
CA ALA A 198 -2.45 0.46 -0.14
C ALA A 198 -3.98 0.62 -0.30
N GLY A 199 -4.66 1.21 0.69
CA GLY A 199 -6.10 1.50 0.62
C GLY A 199 -6.46 2.48 -0.50
N LEU A 200 -5.66 3.53 -0.70
CA LEU A 200 -5.83 4.45 -1.83
C LEU A 200 -5.71 3.73 -3.18
N LEU A 201 -4.70 2.87 -3.33
CA LEU A 201 -4.54 2.05 -4.54
C LEU A 201 -5.72 1.09 -4.74
N ALA A 202 -6.22 0.49 -3.67
CA ALA A 202 -7.32 -0.48 -3.73
C ALA A 202 -8.69 0.16 -4.04
N SER A 203 -8.88 1.42 -3.69
CA SER A 203 -10.11 2.16 -3.96
C SER A 203 -10.25 2.62 -5.42
N TYR A 204 -9.14 2.80 -6.11
CA TYR A 204 -9.12 3.40 -7.44
C TYR A 204 -9.74 2.57 -8.57
N PRO A 205 -9.58 1.23 -8.64
CA PRO A 205 -10.22 0.43 -9.69
C PRO A 205 -11.75 0.57 -9.70
N ALA A 206 -12.40 0.58 -8.54
CA ALA A 206 -13.85 0.77 -8.45
C ALA A 206 -14.28 2.18 -8.89
N LEU A 207 -13.50 3.20 -8.54
CA LEU A 207 -13.73 4.58 -9.00
C LEU A 207 -13.63 4.66 -10.54
N ARG A 208 -12.65 4.02 -11.15
CA ARG A 208 -12.51 3.97 -12.62
C ARG A 208 -13.66 3.22 -13.30
N GLU A 209 -14.09 2.11 -12.74
CA GLU A 209 -15.21 1.33 -13.28
C GLU A 209 -16.50 2.14 -13.28
N SER A 210 -16.76 2.91 -12.22
CA SER A 210 -17.93 3.78 -12.13
C SER A 210 -18.01 4.82 -13.26
N LEU A 211 -16.86 5.29 -13.77
CA LEU A 211 -16.80 6.23 -14.90
C LEU A 211 -17.22 5.60 -16.23
N HIS A 212 -16.99 4.31 -16.42
CA HIS A 212 -17.33 3.61 -17.64
C HIS A 212 -18.81 3.18 -17.65
N THR A 213 -19.43 3.08 -16.48
CA THR A 213 -20.83 2.67 -16.33
C THR A 213 -21.79 3.85 -16.20
N ALA A 214 -21.30 5.03 -15.82
CA ALA A 214 -22.10 6.24 -15.75
C ALA A 214 -22.46 6.72 -17.17
N ALA A 215 -23.76 6.75 -17.49
CA ALA A 215 -24.23 7.40 -18.70
C ALA A 215 -23.82 8.88 -18.70
N PRO A 216 -23.31 9.46 -19.81
CA PRO A 216 -22.92 10.85 -19.84
C PRO A 216 -24.14 11.74 -19.56
N THR A 217 -24.14 12.42 -18.41
CA THR A 217 -25.16 13.42 -18.12
C THR A 217 -24.88 14.64 -19.00
N PRO A 218 -25.83 15.06 -19.85
CA PRO A 218 -25.62 16.24 -20.71
C PRO A 218 -25.41 17.47 -19.83
N VAL A 219 -24.22 18.05 -19.87
CA VAL A 219 -23.96 19.35 -19.23
C VAL A 219 -24.56 20.45 -20.10
N THR A 220 -25.73 20.90 -19.74
CA THR A 220 -26.31 22.11 -20.37
C THR A 220 -25.62 23.33 -19.76
N PHE A 221 -24.68 23.92 -20.48
CA PHE A 221 -24.17 25.26 -20.14
C PHE A 221 -25.29 26.29 -20.31
N ARG A 222 -25.85 26.76 -19.22
CA ARG A 222 -26.66 28.00 -19.28
C ARG A 222 -25.70 29.16 -19.54
N ASP A 223 -25.80 29.74 -20.74
CA ASP A 223 -25.05 30.94 -21.08
C ASP A 223 -25.50 32.10 -20.15
N ARG A 224 -24.66 32.45 -19.17
CA ARG A 224 -24.92 33.58 -18.26
C ARG A 224 -24.55 34.92 -18.87
N ARG A 225 -24.53 35.08 -20.20
CA ARG A 225 -24.25 36.35 -20.87
C ARG A 225 -25.51 37.17 -21.17
N ARG A 226 -26.59 37.01 -20.40
CA ARG A 226 -27.74 37.92 -20.47
C ARG A 226 -28.33 38.12 -19.07
N ALA A 227 -27.73 39.02 -18.30
CA ALA A 227 -28.39 39.84 -17.27
C ALA A 227 -27.46 41.03 -16.96
#